data_b8a2a7a775808e74d14e36ccab37d67b
#
_entry.id   b8a2a7a775808e74d14e36ccab37d67b
#
_cell.length_a   1.000
_cell.length_b   1.000
_cell.length_c   1.000
_cell.angle_alpha   90.00
_cell.angle_beta   90.00
_cell.angle_gamma   90.00
#
_symmetry.space_group_name_H-M   'P 1'
#
loop_
_entity.id
_entity.type
_entity.pdbx_description
1 polymer ?
#
loop_
_entity_poly.entity_id
_entity_poly.type
_entity_poly.pdbx_seq_one_letter_code
_entity_poly.pdbx_strand_id
1 'polypeptide(L)'
;MTMRRLPKRYRLWLDLAVILVAAAAPAMAGEVAPDAGKLANLVRQDCGSCHGLTLQGGLGKPLMSENLKIWNREQLVSIILDGVPGTPMPPWRTLLSEADAQWIAERLQQGNLP
;
A
#
# COMPACT_ATOMS: atom_id res chain seq x y z
N MET A 1 51.74 -24.98 21.58
CA MET A 1 50.38 -25.39 21.23
C MET A 1 50.36 -25.77 19.74
N THR A 2 50.32 -27.07 19.46
CA THR A 2 50.36 -27.62 18.11
C THR A 2 48.94 -27.61 17.54
N MET A 3 48.69 -26.74 16.57
CA MET A 3 47.46 -26.75 15.80
C MET A 3 47.38 -28.05 14.99
N ARG A 4 46.51 -28.97 15.42
CA ARG A 4 46.17 -30.16 14.64
C ARG A 4 45.45 -29.71 13.36
N ARG A 5 46.12 -29.92 12.24
CA ARG A 5 45.50 -29.69 10.90
C ARG A 5 44.39 -30.71 10.73
N LEU A 6 43.18 -30.25 10.53
CA LEU A 6 42.03 -31.09 10.20
C LEU A 6 42.28 -31.82 8.86
N PRO A 7 41.93 -33.10 8.75
CA PRO A 7 42.14 -33.89 7.55
C PRO A 7 41.30 -33.32 6.37
N LYS A 8 41.87 -33.38 5.16
CA LYS A 8 41.31 -32.83 3.91
C LYS A 8 39.86 -33.22 3.60
N ARG A 9 39.40 -34.34 4.19
CA ARG A 9 38.02 -34.85 3.98
C ARG A 9 36.94 -33.94 4.58
N TYR A 10 37.21 -33.15 5.61
CA TYR A 10 36.25 -32.26 6.25
C TYR A 10 36.15 -30.88 5.57
N ARG A 11 37.15 -30.49 4.79
CA ARG A 11 37.12 -29.23 4.03
C ARG A 11 36.08 -29.27 2.91
N LEU A 12 35.97 -30.40 2.20
CA LEU A 12 34.99 -30.59 1.12
C LEU A 12 33.52 -30.53 1.62
N TRP A 13 33.25 -30.98 2.83
CA TRP A 13 31.91 -30.94 3.43
C TRP A 13 31.54 -29.55 3.94
N LEU A 14 32.50 -28.77 4.41
CA LEU A 14 32.29 -27.38 4.85
C LEU A 14 32.04 -26.45 3.68
N ASP A 15 32.72 -26.67 2.55
CA ASP A 15 32.53 -25.87 1.33
C ASP A 15 31.17 -26.16 0.67
N LEU A 16 30.69 -27.39 0.72
CA LEU A 16 29.34 -27.76 0.24
C LEU A 16 28.20 -27.23 1.13
N ALA A 17 28.42 -27.12 2.43
CA ALA A 17 27.42 -26.60 3.37
C ALA A 17 27.22 -25.09 3.23
N VAL A 18 28.25 -24.35 2.81
CA VAL A 18 28.17 -22.88 2.62
C VAL A 18 27.43 -22.51 1.35
N ILE A 19 27.44 -23.37 0.31
CA ILE A 19 26.78 -23.08 -0.99
C ILE A 19 25.27 -23.28 -0.92
N LEU A 20 24.74 -24.07 0.03
CA LEU A 20 23.31 -24.39 0.10
C LEU A 20 22.44 -23.34 0.84
N VAL A 21 23.04 -22.37 1.51
CA VAL A 21 22.32 -21.34 2.27
C VAL A 21 22.03 -20.07 1.44
N ALA A 22 22.60 -19.94 0.24
CA ALA A 22 22.50 -18.71 -0.56
C ALA A 22 21.30 -18.64 -1.51
N ALA A 23 20.38 -19.61 -1.49
CA ALA A 23 19.31 -19.69 -2.51
C ALA A 23 17.88 -19.44 -2.00
N ALA A 24 17.70 -18.94 -0.78
CA ALA A 24 16.39 -18.51 -0.29
C ALA A 24 16.32 -16.98 -0.22
N ALA A 25 16.42 -16.32 -1.37
CA ALA A 25 15.92 -14.96 -1.48
C ALA A 25 14.38 -15.04 -1.40
N PRO A 26 13.71 -14.36 -0.44
CA PRO A 26 12.27 -14.26 -0.49
C PRO A 26 11.90 -13.59 -1.81
N ALA A 27 11.09 -14.28 -2.62
CA ALA A 27 10.43 -13.65 -3.75
C ALA A 27 9.55 -12.55 -3.16
N MET A 28 10.02 -11.31 -3.20
CA MET A 28 9.18 -10.14 -2.99
C MET A 28 8.14 -10.23 -4.10
N ALA A 29 6.91 -10.68 -3.75
CA ALA A 29 5.77 -10.49 -4.61
C ALA A 29 5.67 -8.98 -4.84
N GLY A 30 6.08 -8.53 -6.05
CA GLY A 30 6.07 -7.11 -6.38
C GLY A 30 4.64 -6.61 -6.30
N GLU A 31 4.35 -5.78 -5.32
CA GLU A 31 3.09 -5.06 -5.24
C GLU A 31 2.99 -4.20 -6.49
N VAL A 32 1.91 -4.38 -7.24
CA VAL A 32 1.70 -3.62 -8.48
C VAL A 32 1.58 -2.15 -8.10
N ALA A 33 2.41 -1.30 -8.72
CA ALA A 33 2.37 0.13 -8.46
C ALA A 33 0.99 0.72 -8.82
N PRO A 34 0.44 1.66 -8.01
CA PRO A 34 -0.83 2.31 -8.30
C PRO A 34 -0.85 3.00 -9.67
N ASP A 35 -1.91 2.76 -10.44
CA ASP A 35 -2.16 3.47 -11.71
C ASP A 35 -2.79 4.83 -11.41
N ALA A 36 -1.97 5.88 -11.45
CA ALA A 36 -2.37 7.25 -11.11
C ALA A 36 -3.56 7.76 -11.95
N GLY A 37 -3.57 7.47 -13.25
CA GLY A 37 -4.65 7.92 -14.16
C GLY A 37 -5.97 7.23 -13.85
N LYS A 38 -5.93 5.91 -13.66
CA LYS A 38 -7.10 5.12 -13.30
C LYS A 38 -7.65 5.52 -11.93
N LEU A 39 -6.79 5.70 -10.94
CA LEU A 39 -7.20 6.08 -9.59
C LEU A 39 -7.75 7.49 -9.53
N ALA A 40 -7.15 8.45 -10.27
CA ALA A 40 -7.69 9.80 -10.36
C ALA A 40 -9.08 9.82 -10.99
N ASN A 41 -9.32 9.04 -12.03
CA ASN A 41 -10.65 8.89 -12.63
C ASN A 41 -11.65 8.27 -11.65
N LEU A 42 -11.26 7.22 -10.94
CA LEU A 42 -12.10 6.58 -9.91
C LEU A 42 -12.50 7.61 -8.84
N VAL A 43 -11.55 8.38 -8.32
CA VAL A 43 -11.86 9.42 -7.32
C VAL A 43 -12.84 10.45 -7.87
N ARG A 44 -12.65 10.95 -9.11
CA ARG A 44 -13.55 11.95 -9.71
C ARG A 44 -14.94 11.41 -9.97
N GLN A 45 -15.06 10.19 -10.47
CA GLN A 45 -16.34 9.62 -10.87
C GLN A 45 -17.06 8.95 -9.70
N ASP A 46 -16.39 8.03 -9.02
CA ASP A 46 -17.04 7.20 -8.03
C ASP A 46 -17.09 7.87 -6.66
N CYS A 47 -15.97 8.37 -6.13
CA CYS A 47 -15.97 9.13 -4.89
C CYS A 47 -16.72 10.46 -5.08
N GLY A 48 -16.51 11.12 -6.21
CA GLY A 48 -17.19 12.37 -6.57
C GLY A 48 -18.70 12.27 -6.67
N SER A 49 -19.25 11.10 -6.96
CA SER A 49 -20.71 10.90 -7.01
C SER A 49 -21.39 11.22 -5.69
N CYS A 50 -20.71 10.97 -4.55
CA CYS A 50 -21.21 11.28 -3.22
C CYS A 50 -20.55 12.52 -2.60
N HIS A 51 -19.23 12.70 -2.84
CA HIS A 51 -18.45 13.79 -2.24
C HIS A 51 -18.40 15.08 -3.09
N GLY A 52 -19.18 15.11 -4.17
CA GLY A 52 -19.19 16.20 -5.15
C GLY A 52 -18.16 15.98 -6.27
N LEU A 53 -18.53 16.27 -7.51
CA LEU A 53 -17.66 16.11 -8.69
C LEU A 53 -16.41 16.99 -8.63
N THR A 54 -16.47 18.07 -7.85
CA THR A 54 -15.33 18.95 -7.52
C THR A 54 -14.72 18.62 -6.16
N LEU A 55 -15.18 17.53 -5.51
CA LEU A 55 -14.77 17.09 -4.17
C LEU A 55 -15.05 18.11 -3.04
N GLN A 56 -15.89 19.10 -3.30
CA GLN A 56 -16.26 20.14 -2.33
C GLN A 56 -17.45 19.77 -1.46
N GLY A 57 -17.91 18.54 -1.54
CA GLY A 57 -19.03 18.02 -0.78
C GLY A 57 -20.28 17.81 -1.62
N GLY A 58 -21.14 16.97 -1.12
CA GLY A 58 -22.43 16.59 -1.68
C GLY A 58 -23.19 15.79 -0.62
N LEU A 59 -23.63 14.58 -0.92
CA LEU A 59 -24.15 13.66 0.07
C LEU A 59 -23.11 13.36 1.15
N GLY A 60 -21.85 13.16 0.74
CA GLY A 60 -20.70 13.02 1.62
C GLY A 60 -20.00 14.36 1.90
N LYS A 61 -19.15 14.37 2.92
CA LYS A 61 -18.37 15.55 3.31
C LYS A 61 -17.33 15.93 2.22
N PRO A 62 -16.85 17.20 2.20
CA PRO A 62 -15.78 17.60 1.31
C PRO A 62 -14.51 16.75 1.47
N LEU A 63 -13.84 16.43 0.36
CA LEU A 63 -12.56 15.74 0.32
C LEU A 63 -11.40 16.72 -0.03
N MET A 64 -11.56 17.99 0.31
CA MET A 64 -10.52 19.00 0.14
C MET A 64 -9.44 18.82 1.21
N SER A 65 -8.20 19.19 0.88
CA SER A 65 -7.06 18.99 1.77
C SER A 65 -7.27 19.60 3.17
N GLU A 66 -7.86 20.77 3.25
CA GLU A 66 -8.16 21.44 4.54
C GLU A 66 -9.16 20.67 5.40
N ASN A 67 -10.09 19.93 4.79
CA ASN A 67 -11.08 19.11 5.51
C ASN A 67 -10.49 17.80 6.01
N LEU A 68 -9.42 17.32 5.37
CA LEU A 68 -8.80 16.04 5.67
C LEU A 68 -7.64 16.14 6.67
N LYS A 69 -7.25 17.34 7.08
CA LYS A 69 -6.14 17.56 8.03
C LYS A 69 -6.34 16.94 9.40
N ILE A 70 -7.59 16.68 9.79
CA ILE A 70 -7.94 16.06 11.07
C ILE A 70 -7.66 14.55 11.11
N TRP A 71 -7.44 13.95 9.92
CA TRP A 71 -7.18 12.52 9.77
C TRP A 71 -5.71 12.29 9.40
N ASN A 72 -5.08 11.27 9.98
CA ASN A 72 -3.81 10.78 9.46
C ASN A 72 -4.04 9.88 8.23
N ARG A 73 -2.96 9.54 7.53
CA ARG A 73 -3.04 8.73 6.30
C ARG A 73 -3.66 7.36 6.57
N GLU A 74 -3.24 6.69 7.62
CA GLU A 74 -3.70 5.34 7.97
C GLU A 74 -5.21 5.32 8.26
N GLN A 75 -5.71 6.35 8.92
CA GLN A 75 -7.14 6.51 9.17
C GLN A 75 -7.92 6.70 7.87
N LEU A 76 -7.41 7.52 6.94
CA LEU A 76 -8.05 7.70 5.63
C LEU A 76 -8.03 6.43 4.81
N VAL A 77 -6.92 5.68 4.82
CA VAL A 77 -6.82 4.38 4.15
C VAL A 77 -7.87 3.42 4.70
N SER A 78 -8.00 3.34 6.02
CA SER A 78 -8.99 2.49 6.67
C SER A 78 -10.44 2.90 6.29
N ILE A 79 -10.74 4.21 6.31
CA ILE A 79 -12.04 4.74 5.91
C ILE A 79 -12.37 4.39 4.45
N ILE A 80 -11.41 4.50 3.55
CA ILE A 80 -11.59 4.15 2.13
C ILE A 80 -11.82 2.65 1.98
N LEU A 81 -10.96 1.83 2.55
CA LEU A 81 -11.01 0.38 2.34
C LEU A 81 -12.20 -0.28 3.04
N ASP A 82 -12.52 0.14 4.25
CA ASP A 82 -13.52 -0.51 5.09
C ASP A 82 -14.87 0.20 5.10
N GLY A 83 -14.95 1.40 4.50
CA GLY A 83 -16.13 2.24 4.55
C GLY A 83 -16.39 2.78 5.96
N VAL A 84 -17.55 3.39 6.14
CA VAL A 84 -17.99 3.91 7.44
C VAL A 84 -19.30 3.22 7.82
N PRO A 85 -19.30 2.27 8.78
CA PRO A 85 -20.48 1.54 9.18
C PRO A 85 -21.64 2.48 9.59
N GLY A 86 -22.85 2.15 9.16
CA GLY A 86 -24.05 2.96 9.44
C GLY A 86 -24.19 4.21 8.55
N THR A 87 -23.35 4.37 7.54
CA THR A 87 -23.41 5.45 6.56
C THR A 87 -23.45 4.91 5.14
N PRO A 88 -23.80 5.73 4.11
CA PRO A 88 -23.72 5.33 2.71
C PRO A 88 -22.30 5.09 2.18
N MET A 89 -21.24 5.46 2.91
CA MET A 89 -19.85 5.22 2.49
C MET A 89 -19.54 3.72 2.47
N PRO A 90 -19.41 3.08 1.29
CA PRO A 90 -19.19 1.64 1.21
C PRO A 90 -17.70 1.29 1.37
N PRO A 91 -17.39 0.02 1.69
CA PRO A 91 -16.02 -0.48 1.65
C PRO A 91 -15.54 -0.64 0.19
N TRP A 92 -14.29 -0.22 -0.08
CA TRP A 92 -13.66 -0.30 -1.39
C TRP A 92 -12.60 -1.42 -1.50
N ARG A 93 -12.43 -2.22 -0.47
CA ARG A 93 -11.40 -3.27 -0.38
C ARG A 93 -11.47 -4.31 -1.50
N THR A 94 -12.63 -4.52 -2.12
CA THR A 94 -12.78 -5.43 -3.26
C THR A 94 -12.30 -4.86 -4.59
N LEU A 95 -12.13 -3.54 -4.68
CA LEU A 95 -11.77 -2.81 -5.91
C LEU A 95 -10.40 -2.13 -5.80
N LEU A 96 -9.94 -1.83 -4.59
CA LEU A 96 -8.71 -1.11 -4.31
C LEU A 96 -7.78 -1.96 -3.45
N SER A 97 -6.52 -2.01 -3.83
CA SER A 97 -5.45 -2.50 -2.95
C SER A 97 -5.16 -1.48 -1.84
N GLU A 98 -4.38 -1.89 -0.85
CA GLU A 98 -3.91 -0.96 0.19
C GLU A 98 -3.03 0.14 -0.40
N ALA A 99 -2.15 -0.19 -1.36
CA ALA A 99 -1.33 0.78 -2.07
C ALA A 99 -2.16 1.79 -2.86
N ASP A 100 -3.25 1.37 -3.50
CA ASP A 100 -4.18 2.27 -4.18
C ASP A 100 -4.85 3.24 -3.20
N ALA A 101 -5.32 2.74 -2.06
CA ALA A 101 -5.94 3.56 -1.02
C ALA A 101 -4.94 4.53 -0.37
N GLN A 102 -3.69 4.12 -0.17
CA GLN A 102 -2.61 5.00 0.30
C GLN A 102 -2.33 6.13 -0.70
N TRP A 103 -2.24 5.80 -1.99
CA TRP A 103 -2.07 6.78 -3.04
C TRP A 103 -3.22 7.79 -3.07
N ILE A 104 -4.47 7.33 -3.01
CA ILE A 104 -5.66 8.19 -2.99
C ILE A 104 -5.62 9.10 -1.76
N ALA A 105 -5.43 8.56 -0.57
CA ALA A 105 -5.36 9.33 0.68
C ALA A 105 -4.30 10.43 0.61
N GLU A 106 -3.12 10.10 0.10
CA GLU A 106 -2.02 11.05 -0.05
C GLU A 106 -2.38 12.18 -1.02
N ARG A 107 -2.92 11.87 -2.21
CA ARG A 107 -3.30 12.87 -3.21
C ARG A 107 -4.39 13.80 -2.71
N LEU A 108 -5.38 13.28 -2.02
CA LEU A 108 -6.45 14.08 -1.42
C LEU A 108 -5.92 15.00 -0.32
N GLN A 109 -5.05 14.50 0.58
CA GLN A 109 -4.45 15.32 1.64
C GLN A 109 -3.56 16.44 1.10
N GLN A 110 -2.87 16.19 -0.01
CA GLN A 110 -2.02 17.18 -0.67
C GLN A 110 -2.82 18.14 -1.57
N GLY A 111 -4.07 17.83 -1.89
CA GLY A 111 -4.89 18.61 -2.81
C GLY A 111 -4.36 18.62 -4.25
N ASN A 112 -3.63 17.57 -4.64
CA ASN A 112 -2.96 17.48 -5.95
C ASN A 112 -3.36 16.23 -6.73
N LEU A 113 -4.63 15.89 -6.72
CA LEU A 113 -5.18 14.83 -7.56
C LEU A 113 -4.99 15.21 -9.03
N PRO A 114 -4.26 14.42 -9.85
CA PRO A 114 -3.95 14.73 -11.24
C PRO A 114 -5.18 14.72 -12.15
#